data_20f201c0fce025384b0fd07963ee9eba
#
_entry.id   20f201c0fce025384b0fd07963ee9eba
#
_cell.length_a   1.000
_cell.length_b   1.000
_cell.length_c   1.000
_cell.angle_alpha   90.00
_cell.angle_beta   90.00
_cell.angle_gamma   90.00
#
_symmetry.space_group_name_H-M   'P 1'
#
loop_
_entity.id
_entity.type
_entity.pdbx_description
1 polymer ?
#
loop_
_entity_poly.entity_id
_entity_poly.type
_entity_poly.pdbx_seq_one_letter_code
_entity_poly.pdbx_strand_id
1 'polypeptide(L)'
;FIINDAKDKILFVDTAYLPFLIGHKHLIPSVNHMYIIGPKKNEVAAKMNGFKFLEDLYTGSFPTFVWPEFDENNAAVLCYTSGTTGYPKGVLYSHKSIVVHANMISLPDYFGFSATDTLMPVTPMFHVNAWGATYASAMVGSKLVLPGPNVNASNLTRLINEEKVTVAIGIPTIWEELLSYLEENNANIKSLKRILSLIHI
;
A
#
# COMPACT_ATOMS: atom_id res chain seq x y z
N PHE A 1 8.28 -14.25 11.88
CA PHE A 1 8.41 -13.37 13.04
C PHE A 1 7.27 -12.35 13.06
N ILE A 2 7.16 -11.42 12.09
CA ILE A 2 6.21 -10.29 12.09
C ILE A 2 4.77 -10.73 12.37
N ILE A 3 4.23 -11.70 11.64
CA ILE A 3 2.85 -12.19 11.78
C ILE A 3 2.57 -12.68 13.22
N ASN A 4 3.54 -13.37 13.83
CA ASN A 4 3.38 -13.90 15.18
C ASN A 4 3.55 -12.80 16.26
N ASP A 5 4.45 -11.86 16.03
CA ASP A 5 4.69 -10.71 16.93
C ASP A 5 3.46 -9.79 16.95
N ALA A 6 2.90 -9.48 15.79
CA ALA A 6 1.66 -8.72 15.64
C ALA A 6 0.41 -9.51 16.09
N LYS A 7 0.53 -10.83 16.25
CA LYS A 7 -0.60 -11.74 16.57
C LYS A 7 -1.74 -11.64 15.56
N ASP A 8 -1.37 -11.53 14.27
CA ASP A 8 -2.33 -11.38 13.17
C ASP A 8 -3.37 -12.50 13.20
N LYS A 9 -4.64 -12.12 13.01
CA LYS A 9 -5.78 -13.04 12.99
C LYS A 9 -6.25 -13.37 11.59
N ILE A 10 -6.05 -12.44 10.67
CA ILE A 10 -6.46 -12.54 9.27
C ILE A 10 -5.26 -12.22 8.41
N LEU A 11 -5.00 -13.04 7.41
CA LEU A 11 -3.93 -12.83 6.44
C LEU A 11 -4.52 -12.71 5.03
N PHE A 12 -4.23 -11.61 4.37
CA PHE A 12 -4.44 -11.44 2.93
C PHE A 12 -3.11 -11.67 2.21
N VAL A 13 -3.11 -12.56 1.22
CA VAL A 13 -1.88 -12.99 0.56
C VAL A 13 -2.04 -13.03 -0.95
N ASP A 14 -1.08 -12.43 -1.66
CA ASP A 14 -1.02 -12.55 -3.12
C ASP A 14 -0.64 -13.97 -3.54
N THR A 15 -1.18 -14.42 -4.69
CA THR A 15 -0.90 -15.73 -5.27
C THR A 15 0.59 -16.02 -5.45
N ALA A 16 1.42 -15.02 -5.64
CA ALA A 16 2.88 -15.15 -5.79
C ALA A 16 3.56 -15.73 -4.54
N TYR A 17 2.98 -15.50 -3.36
CA TYR A 17 3.55 -15.98 -2.08
C TYR A 17 2.97 -17.30 -1.59
N LEU A 18 1.98 -17.88 -2.28
CA LEU A 18 1.36 -19.13 -1.88
C LEU A 18 2.34 -20.31 -1.77
N PRO A 19 3.30 -20.51 -2.70
CA PRO A 19 4.26 -21.60 -2.59
C PRO A 19 5.06 -21.56 -1.29
N PHE A 20 5.42 -20.35 -0.83
CA PHE A 20 6.11 -20.16 0.45
C PHE A 20 5.21 -20.51 1.64
N LEU A 21 3.95 -20.05 1.63
CA LEU A 21 3.02 -20.25 2.74
C LEU A 21 2.60 -21.70 2.92
N ILE A 22 2.48 -22.49 1.84
CA ILE A 22 2.10 -23.91 1.92
C ILE A 22 3.02 -24.67 2.87
N GLY A 23 4.33 -24.48 2.75
CA GLY A 23 5.32 -25.14 3.59
C GLY A 23 5.39 -24.59 5.02
N HIS A 24 4.90 -23.39 5.27
CA HIS A 24 5.18 -22.63 6.50
C HIS A 24 3.93 -22.25 7.31
N LYS A 25 2.73 -22.69 6.90
CA LYS A 25 1.47 -22.38 7.60
C LYS A 25 1.51 -22.72 9.09
N HIS A 26 2.17 -23.80 9.46
CA HIS A 26 2.31 -24.23 10.85
C HIS A 26 3.11 -23.25 11.72
N LEU A 27 3.89 -22.35 11.10
CA LEU A 27 4.69 -21.34 11.80
C LEU A 27 3.91 -20.07 12.16
N ILE A 28 2.65 -19.93 11.72
CA ILE A 28 1.80 -18.77 11.96
C ILE A 28 0.48 -19.16 12.67
N PRO A 29 0.55 -19.75 13.87
CA PRO A 29 -0.62 -20.31 14.55
C PRO A 29 -1.66 -19.25 14.98
N SER A 30 -1.31 -17.97 15.01
CA SER A 30 -2.23 -16.87 15.35
C SER A 30 -3.25 -16.59 14.26
N VAL A 31 -2.96 -16.97 13.00
CA VAL A 31 -3.80 -16.65 11.84
C VAL A 31 -4.97 -17.63 11.74
N ASN A 32 -6.18 -17.12 11.90
CA ASN A 32 -7.42 -17.91 11.86
C ASN A 32 -8.02 -17.97 10.45
N HIS A 33 -7.85 -16.91 9.66
CA HIS A 33 -8.42 -16.78 8.32
C HIS A 33 -7.35 -16.33 7.33
N MET A 34 -7.36 -16.94 6.14
CA MET A 34 -6.43 -16.60 5.07
C MET A 34 -7.22 -16.36 3.78
N TYR A 35 -7.00 -15.21 3.16
CA TYR A 35 -7.64 -14.83 1.91
C TYR A 35 -6.60 -14.62 0.81
N ILE A 36 -6.84 -15.26 -0.33
CA ILE A 36 -5.97 -15.18 -1.50
C ILE A 36 -6.40 -13.98 -2.35
N ILE A 37 -5.45 -13.14 -2.70
CA ILE A 37 -5.60 -12.06 -3.67
C ILE A 37 -5.03 -12.56 -5.01
N GLY A 38 -5.86 -12.66 -6.03
CA GLY A 38 -5.47 -13.09 -7.37
C GLY A 38 -6.46 -14.04 -8.03
N PRO A 39 -6.16 -14.48 -9.25
CA PRO A 39 -7.12 -15.24 -10.06
C PRO A 39 -7.47 -16.60 -9.44
N LYS A 40 -8.76 -16.93 -9.38
CA LYS A 40 -9.28 -18.21 -8.85
C LYS A 40 -8.77 -19.45 -9.60
N LYS A 41 -8.29 -19.31 -10.84
CA LYS A 41 -7.74 -20.38 -11.65
C LYS A 41 -6.31 -20.79 -11.27
N ASN A 42 -5.77 -20.29 -10.17
CA ASN A 42 -4.43 -20.64 -9.72
C ASN A 42 -4.42 -22.09 -9.20
N GLU A 43 -3.67 -22.98 -9.88
CA GLU A 43 -3.57 -24.41 -9.54
C GLU A 43 -3.00 -24.66 -8.15
N VAL A 44 -2.15 -23.76 -7.65
CA VAL A 44 -1.56 -23.87 -6.32
C VAL A 44 -2.63 -23.55 -5.28
N ALA A 45 -3.42 -22.53 -5.49
CA ALA A 45 -4.53 -22.14 -4.62
C ALA A 45 -5.60 -23.23 -4.52
N ALA A 46 -5.90 -23.93 -5.62
CA ALA A 46 -6.89 -25.01 -5.67
C ALA A 46 -6.52 -26.21 -4.77
N LYS A 47 -5.24 -26.36 -4.44
CA LYS A 47 -4.72 -27.47 -3.59
C LYS A 47 -4.64 -27.09 -2.11
N MET A 48 -5.02 -25.87 -1.74
CA MET A 48 -4.85 -25.35 -0.37
C MET A 48 -6.14 -25.44 0.45
N ASN A 49 -6.18 -26.36 1.40
CA ASN A 49 -7.25 -26.40 2.39
C ASN A 49 -7.14 -25.22 3.39
N GLY A 50 -8.27 -24.56 3.67
CA GLY A 50 -8.37 -23.50 4.66
C GLY A 50 -8.04 -22.08 4.16
N PHE A 51 -7.95 -21.91 2.84
CA PHE A 51 -7.89 -20.61 2.18
C PHE A 51 -9.21 -20.29 1.49
N LYS A 52 -9.56 -19.00 1.42
CA LYS A 52 -10.67 -18.48 0.64
C LYS A 52 -10.12 -17.45 -0.34
N PHE A 53 -10.80 -17.19 -1.45
CA PHE A 53 -10.44 -16.07 -2.31
C PHE A 53 -11.05 -14.78 -1.76
N LEU A 54 -10.32 -13.68 -1.92
CA LEU A 54 -10.81 -12.36 -1.50
C LEU A 54 -12.13 -12.02 -2.19
N GLU A 55 -12.27 -12.36 -3.48
CA GLU A 55 -13.50 -12.15 -4.24
C GLU A 55 -14.72 -12.86 -3.63
N ASP A 56 -14.54 -13.94 -2.89
CA ASP A 56 -15.65 -14.64 -2.24
C ASP A 56 -16.30 -13.82 -1.12
N LEU A 57 -15.58 -12.80 -0.60
CA LEU A 57 -16.13 -11.86 0.37
C LEU A 57 -17.09 -10.85 -0.24
N TYR A 58 -17.03 -10.65 -1.56
CA TYR A 58 -17.88 -9.68 -2.26
C TYR A 58 -19.13 -10.30 -2.89
N THR A 59 -19.34 -11.61 -2.71
CA THR A 59 -20.50 -12.33 -3.25
C THR A 59 -21.64 -12.35 -2.25
N GLY A 60 -22.82 -11.84 -2.63
CA GLY A 60 -24.03 -11.88 -1.82
C GLY A 60 -24.61 -10.50 -1.50
N SER A 61 -25.70 -10.49 -0.74
CA SER A 61 -26.25 -9.27 -0.15
C SER A 61 -25.57 -8.97 1.17
N PHE A 62 -25.08 -7.75 1.32
CA PHE A 62 -24.46 -7.32 2.58
C PHE A 62 -25.51 -6.61 3.44
N PRO A 63 -25.61 -6.94 4.74
CA PRO A 63 -26.42 -6.16 5.66
C PRO A 63 -25.85 -4.73 5.77
N THR A 64 -26.72 -3.79 6.16
CA THR A 64 -26.27 -2.44 6.49
C THR A 64 -25.22 -2.52 7.59
N PHE A 65 -23.99 -2.03 7.30
CA PHE A 65 -22.93 -2.00 8.29
C PHE A 65 -23.11 -0.79 9.22
N VAL A 66 -23.11 -1.04 10.51
CA VAL A 66 -23.10 0.02 11.52
C VAL A 66 -21.69 0.21 12.00
N TRP A 67 -21.15 1.41 11.76
CA TRP A 67 -19.80 1.75 12.18
C TRP A 67 -19.72 1.79 13.71
N PRO A 68 -18.79 1.06 14.34
CA PRO A 68 -18.63 1.09 15.79
C PRO A 68 -18.09 2.44 16.25
N GLU A 69 -18.55 2.89 17.40
CA GLU A 69 -17.89 3.97 18.13
C GLU A 69 -16.68 3.41 18.88
N PHE A 70 -15.55 4.11 18.81
CA PHE A 70 -14.34 3.72 19.51
C PHE A 70 -13.47 4.96 19.83
N ASP A 71 -12.52 4.79 20.78
CA ASP A 71 -11.58 5.84 21.13
C ASP A 71 -10.60 6.10 19.96
N GLU A 72 -10.45 7.35 19.57
CA GLU A 72 -9.52 7.77 18.51
C GLU A 72 -8.04 7.40 18.79
N ASN A 73 -7.70 7.15 20.05
CA ASN A 73 -6.36 6.71 20.46
C ASN A 73 -6.16 5.20 20.27
N ASN A 74 -7.21 4.44 19.95
CA ASN A 74 -7.07 3.03 19.64
C ASN A 74 -6.12 2.82 18.44
N ALA A 75 -5.44 1.68 18.47
CA ALA A 75 -4.55 1.24 17.40
C ALA A 75 -5.30 1.08 16.07
N ALA A 76 -4.74 1.62 14.99
CA ALA A 76 -5.30 1.54 13.65
C ALA A 76 -4.38 0.77 12.69
N VAL A 77 -3.07 1.03 12.74
CA VAL A 77 -2.10 0.45 11.82
C VAL A 77 -0.79 0.12 12.54
N LEU A 78 -0.21 -1.02 12.19
CA LEU A 78 1.09 -1.44 12.65
C LEU A 78 2.01 -1.62 11.44
N CYS A 79 3.11 -0.86 11.39
CA CYS A 79 4.16 -1.01 10.39
C CYS A 79 5.44 -1.49 11.05
N TYR A 80 6.21 -2.33 10.35
CA TYR A 80 7.49 -2.82 10.84
C TYR A 80 8.66 -2.12 10.16
N THR A 81 9.67 -1.76 10.95
CA THR A 81 10.96 -1.26 10.48
C THR A 81 12.02 -2.33 10.62
N SER A 82 13.11 -2.25 9.82
CA SER A 82 14.21 -3.22 9.87
C SER A 82 14.92 -3.34 11.23
N GLY A 83 14.74 -2.34 12.11
CA GLY A 83 15.36 -2.32 13.41
C GLY A 83 16.90 -2.30 13.35
N THR A 84 17.56 -1.54 14.20
CA THR A 84 19.04 -1.50 14.31
C THR A 84 19.61 -2.69 15.08
N THR A 85 18.76 -3.48 15.75
CA THR A 85 19.15 -4.57 16.66
C THR A 85 18.90 -5.98 16.10
N GLY A 86 18.67 -6.10 14.79
CA GLY A 86 18.52 -7.39 14.08
C GLY A 86 17.10 -7.91 13.95
N TYR A 87 16.17 -7.58 14.85
CA TYR A 87 14.76 -7.94 14.70
C TYR A 87 13.92 -6.75 14.26
N PRO A 88 12.93 -6.95 13.37
CA PRO A 88 11.98 -5.91 13.00
C PRO A 88 11.25 -5.36 14.23
N LYS A 89 11.03 -4.05 14.25
CA LYS A 89 10.30 -3.36 15.33
C LYS A 89 8.97 -2.84 14.79
N GLY A 90 7.88 -3.18 15.50
CA GLY A 90 6.54 -2.69 15.17
C GLY A 90 6.36 -1.25 15.64
N VAL A 91 5.87 -0.39 14.75
CA VAL A 91 5.46 0.99 15.04
C VAL A 91 3.96 1.07 14.91
N LEU A 92 3.29 1.35 16.02
CA LEU A 92 1.83 1.39 16.12
C LEU A 92 1.32 2.83 15.94
N TYR A 93 0.40 3.01 15.01
CA TYR A 93 -0.28 4.28 14.78
C TYR A 93 -1.73 4.21 15.27
N SER A 94 -2.19 5.26 15.96
CA SER A 94 -3.60 5.39 16.35
C SER A 94 -4.43 5.98 15.19
N HIS A 95 -5.76 5.82 15.26
CA HIS A 95 -6.68 6.48 14.34
C HIS A 95 -6.45 8.00 14.32
N LYS A 96 -6.33 8.62 15.51
CA LYS A 96 -6.01 10.05 15.65
C LYS A 96 -4.74 10.44 14.92
N SER A 97 -3.65 9.71 15.11
CA SER A 97 -2.36 10.05 14.49
C SER A 97 -2.43 10.00 12.96
N ILE A 98 -3.15 9.03 12.39
CA ILE A 98 -3.36 8.92 10.95
C ILE A 98 -4.16 10.09 10.41
N VAL A 99 -5.28 10.45 11.05
CA VAL A 99 -6.13 11.56 10.63
C VAL A 99 -5.40 12.90 10.72
N VAL A 100 -4.70 13.16 11.84
CA VAL A 100 -3.90 14.38 12.01
C VAL A 100 -2.80 14.47 10.97
N HIS A 101 -2.08 13.37 10.72
CA HIS A 101 -1.03 13.32 9.69
C HIS A 101 -1.60 13.59 8.29
N ALA A 102 -2.70 12.93 7.92
CA ALA A 102 -3.33 13.12 6.61
C ALA A 102 -3.80 14.57 6.39
N ASN A 103 -4.34 15.21 7.46
CA ASN A 103 -4.67 16.63 7.42
C ASN A 103 -3.42 17.49 7.19
N MET A 104 -2.35 17.26 7.95
CA MET A 104 -1.13 18.05 7.88
C MET A 104 -0.50 17.98 6.48
N ILE A 105 -0.34 16.78 5.91
CA ILE A 105 0.28 16.64 4.59
C ILE A 105 -0.58 17.18 3.44
N SER A 106 -1.87 17.42 3.71
CA SER A 106 -2.78 18.08 2.76
C SER A 106 -2.71 19.62 2.80
N LEU A 107 -2.09 20.21 3.83
CA LEU A 107 -1.92 21.65 3.89
C LEU A 107 -1.01 22.18 2.78
N PRO A 108 -1.28 23.39 2.24
CA PRO A 108 -0.50 23.96 1.14
C PRO A 108 1.00 24.09 1.42
N ASP A 109 1.37 24.35 2.68
CA ASP A 109 2.77 24.53 3.11
C ASP A 109 3.52 23.20 3.32
N TYR A 110 2.85 22.06 3.13
CA TYR A 110 3.43 20.73 3.16
C TYR A 110 3.39 20.11 1.76
N PHE A 111 2.72 18.97 1.60
CA PHE A 111 2.60 18.35 0.27
C PHE A 111 1.47 18.95 -0.57
N GLY A 112 0.51 19.60 0.07
CA GLY A 112 -0.59 20.31 -0.58
C GLY A 112 -1.47 19.40 -1.42
N PHE A 113 -1.77 18.18 -0.94
CA PHE A 113 -2.67 17.28 -1.65
C PHE A 113 -4.09 17.85 -1.71
N SER A 114 -4.71 17.74 -2.88
CA SER A 114 -6.03 18.32 -3.13
C SER A 114 -6.89 17.38 -3.97
N ALA A 115 -8.21 17.63 -3.99
CA ALA A 115 -9.17 16.87 -4.78
C ALA A 115 -8.87 16.85 -6.30
N THR A 116 -8.10 17.86 -6.78
CA THR A 116 -7.72 17.96 -8.20
C THR A 116 -6.46 17.17 -8.54
N ASP A 117 -5.80 16.58 -7.56
CA ASP A 117 -4.61 15.79 -7.78
C ASP A 117 -4.94 14.34 -8.15
N THR A 118 -4.02 13.74 -8.89
CA THR A 118 -3.92 12.29 -9.07
C THR A 118 -2.62 11.85 -8.42
N LEU A 119 -2.72 11.15 -7.29
CA LEU A 119 -1.59 10.72 -6.48
C LEU A 119 -1.15 9.31 -6.89
N MET A 120 0.15 9.09 -7.04
CA MET A 120 0.75 7.78 -7.26
C MET A 120 1.85 7.52 -6.23
N PRO A 121 1.55 6.82 -5.12
CA PRO A 121 2.57 6.36 -4.19
C PRO A 121 3.32 5.16 -4.80
N VAL A 122 4.57 5.37 -5.16
CA VAL A 122 5.50 4.31 -5.59
C VAL A 122 6.19 3.69 -4.38
N THR A 123 6.29 4.44 -3.28
CA THR A 123 6.72 3.91 -1.98
C THR A 123 5.75 2.84 -1.50
N PRO A 124 6.25 1.66 -1.07
CA PRO A 124 5.39 0.57 -0.61
C PRO A 124 4.52 0.95 0.59
N MET A 125 3.27 0.47 0.60
CA MET A 125 2.33 0.76 1.70
C MET A 125 2.73 0.14 3.04
N PHE A 126 3.55 -0.91 3.05
CA PHE A 126 4.09 -1.47 4.28
C PHE A 126 5.15 -0.59 4.96
N HIS A 127 5.71 0.40 4.23
CA HIS A 127 6.64 1.38 4.78
C HIS A 127 5.90 2.69 5.09
N VAL A 128 5.64 2.92 6.37
CA VAL A 128 4.95 4.13 6.89
C VAL A 128 3.66 4.45 6.13
N ASN A 129 2.92 3.40 5.69
CA ASN A 129 1.68 3.51 4.90
C ASN A 129 1.83 4.37 3.63
N ALA A 130 2.95 4.23 2.90
CA ALA A 130 3.28 5.12 1.78
C ALA A 130 3.16 6.61 2.18
N TRP A 131 3.66 6.95 3.36
CA TRP A 131 3.65 8.29 3.95
C TRP A 131 2.26 8.88 4.17
N GLY A 132 1.31 8.04 4.44
CA GLY A 132 -0.07 8.44 4.64
C GLY A 132 -0.77 8.96 3.38
N ALA A 133 -0.13 8.86 2.21
CA ALA A 133 -0.69 9.35 0.95
C ALA A 133 -2.05 8.72 0.62
N THR A 134 -2.24 7.44 0.96
CA THR A 134 -3.51 6.72 0.76
C THR A 134 -4.63 7.30 1.62
N TYR A 135 -4.35 7.64 2.87
CA TYR A 135 -5.32 8.27 3.78
C TYR A 135 -5.62 9.71 3.40
N ALA A 136 -4.59 10.47 3.06
CA ALA A 136 -4.75 11.84 2.59
C ALA A 136 -5.55 11.89 1.29
N SER A 137 -5.28 10.98 0.35
CA SER A 137 -6.04 10.85 -0.90
C SER A 137 -7.52 10.63 -0.64
N ALA A 138 -7.86 9.71 0.26
CA ALA A 138 -9.26 9.46 0.64
C ALA A 138 -9.90 10.68 1.32
N MET A 139 -9.15 11.38 2.18
CA MET A 139 -9.63 12.54 2.93
C MET A 139 -9.94 13.73 2.02
N VAL A 140 -9.05 14.05 1.06
CA VAL A 140 -9.25 15.19 0.16
C VAL A 140 -10.06 14.84 -1.09
N GLY A 141 -10.34 13.55 -1.34
CA GLY A 141 -11.07 13.09 -2.51
C GLY A 141 -10.26 13.11 -3.80
N SER A 142 -8.92 12.97 -3.71
CA SER A 142 -8.06 12.87 -4.89
C SER A 142 -8.11 11.46 -5.50
N LYS A 143 -7.78 11.37 -6.80
CA LYS A 143 -7.60 10.08 -7.47
C LYS A 143 -6.33 9.41 -6.96
N LEU A 144 -6.41 8.12 -6.60
CA LEU A 144 -5.27 7.31 -6.19
C LEU A 144 -4.93 6.29 -7.28
N VAL A 145 -3.69 6.28 -7.73
CA VAL A 145 -3.15 5.31 -8.70
C VAL A 145 -2.12 4.43 -8.00
N LEU A 146 -2.40 3.15 -7.91
CA LEU A 146 -1.49 2.17 -7.32
C LEU A 146 -0.69 1.49 -8.43
N PRO A 147 0.65 1.59 -8.45
CA PRO A 147 1.47 1.08 -9.55
C PRO A 147 1.53 -0.45 -9.64
N GLY A 148 1.03 -1.16 -8.61
CA GLY A 148 1.13 -2.61 -8.52
C GLY A 148 2.56 -3.10 -8.23
N PRO A 149 2.86 -4.38 -8.48
CA PRO A 149 4.16 -4.96 -8.15
C PRO A 149 5.28 -4.53 -9.10
N ASN A 150 4.95 -4.02 -10.28
CA ASN A 150 5.93 -3.62 -11.29
C ASN A 150 6.12 -2.10 -11.27
N VAL A 151 7.17 -1.65 -10.61
CA VAL A 151 7.51 -0.23 -10.43
C VAL A 151 8.69 0.20 -11.32
N ASN A 152 8.99 -0.52 -12.41
CA ASN A 152 10.01 -0.10 -13.37
C ASN A 152 9.62 1.18 -14.12
N ALA A 153 10.61 1.88 -14.65
CA ALA A 153 10.45 3.18 -15.29
C ALA A 153 9.45 3.17 -16.46
N SER A 154 9.42 2.10 -17.27
CA SER A 154 8.48 1.96 -18.38
C SER A 154 7.03 1.92 -17.90
N ASN A 155 6.72 1.10 -16.90
CA ASN A 155 5.37 1.01 -16.35
C ASN A 155 4.96 2.31 -15.62
N LEU A 156 5.87 2.94 -14.90
CA LEU A 156 5.61 4.23 -14.25
C LEU A 156 5.31 5.32 -15.28
N THR A 157 6.11 5.41 -16.36
CA THR A 157 5.87 6.35 -17.47
C THR A 157 4.50 6.14 -18.09
N ARG A 158 4.12 4.88 -18.36
CA ARG A 158 2.82 4.53 -18.89
C ARG A 158 1.69 4.98 -17.96
N LEU A 159 1.76 4.60 -16.68
CA LEU A 159 0.73 4.96 -15.69
C LEU A 159 0.62 6.48 -15.49
N ILE A 160 1.74 7.19 -15.42
CA ILE A 160 1.73 8.65 -15.29
C ILE A 160 0.95 9.29 -16.44
N ASN A 161 1.19 8.81 -17.67
CA ASN A 161 0.54 9.38 -18.85
C ASN A 161 -0.92 8.97 -19.01
N GLU A 162 -1.25 7.68 -18.82
CA GLU A 162 -2.61 7.16 -18.96
C GLU A 162 -3.55 7.70 -17.88
N GLU A 163 -3.10 7.65 -16.63
CA GLU A 163 -3.89 8.03 -15.46
C GLU A 163 -3.82 9.54 -15.13
N LYS A 164 -2.97 10.31 -15.86
CA LYS A 164 -2.74 11.74 -15.66
C LYS A 164 -2.26 12.06 -14.24
N VAL A 165 -1.29 11.29 -13.77
CA VAL A 165 -0.69 11.48 -12.44
C VAL A 165 -0.10 12.88 -12.32
N THR A 166 -0.47 13.61 -11.27
CA THR A 166 0.03 14.96 -10.97
C THR A 166 1.08 14.96 -9.87
N VAL A 167 1.01 14.00 -8.96
CA VAL A 167 1.93 13.87 -7.82
C VAL A 167 2.38 12.42 -7.70
N ALA A 168 3.69 12.19 -7.69
CA ALA A 168 4.26 10.86 -7.45
C ALA A 168 5.16 10.88 -6.20
N ILE A 169 5.12 9.79 -5.42
CA ILE A 169 5.84 9.68 -4.14
C ILE A 169 6.74 8.46 -4.21
N GLY A 170 8.05 8.64 -4.05
CA GLY A 170 9.00 7.54 -4.15
C GLY A 170 10.36 7.86 -3.54
N ILE A 171 11.31 6.97 -3.75
CA ILE A 171 12.71 7.13 -3.33
C ILE A 171 13.58 7.62 -4.49
N PRO A 172 14.73 8.27 -4.22
CA PRO A 172 15.59 8.87 -5.25
C PRO A 172 15.96 7.91 -6.39
N THR A 173 16.32 6.67 -6.09
CA THR A 173 16.72 5.68 -7.08
C THR A 173 15.67 5.39 -8.15
N ILE A 174 14.38 5.43 -7.77
CA ILE A 174 13.26 5.27 -8.71
C ILE A 174 13.20 6.46 -9.67
N TRP A 175 13.45 7.67 -9.17
CA TRP A 175 13.43 8.89 -9.98
C TRP A 175 14.63 8.97 -10.93
N GLU A 176 15.80 8.53 -10.50
CA GLU A 176 17.00 8.41 -11.34
C GLU A 176 16.76 7.42 -12.50
N GLU A 177 16.21 6.23 -12.19
CA GLU A 177 15.85 5.24 -13.21
C GLU A 177 14.79 5.80 -14.18
N LEU A 178 13.78 6.50 -13.65
CA LEU A 178 12.74 7.11 -14.49
C LEU A 178 13.34 8.18 -15.43
N LEU A 179 14.22 9.05 -14.93
CA LEU A 179 14.86 10.08 -15.75
C LEU A 179 15.70 9.46 -16.87
N SER A 180 16.56 8.49 -16.54
CA SER A 180 17.37 7.77 -17.54
C SER A 180 16.47 7.15 -18.63
N TYR A 181 15.39 6.48 -18.22
CA TYR A 181 14.44 5.89 -19.17
C TYR A 181 13.80 6.93 -20.09
N LEU A 182 13.39 8.09 -19.55
CA LEU A 182 12.78 9.17 -20.33
C LEU A 182 13.76 9.73 -21.39
N GLU A 183 15.01 9.92 -21.02
CA GLU A 183 16.07 10.38 -21.93
C GLU A 183 16.36 9.37 -23.03
N GLU A 184 16.59 8.11 -22.68
CA GLU A 184 16.93 7.04 -23.63
C GLU A 184 15.82 6.76 -24.64
N ASN A 185 14.55 6.91 -24.22
CA ASN A 185 13.38 6.59 -25.06
C ASN A 185 12.70 7.83 -25.65
N ASN A 186 13.26 9.03 -25.46
CA ASN A 186 12.65 10.29 -25.87
C ASN A 186 11.17 10.41 -25.41
N ALA A 187 10.90 9.89 -24.20
CA ALA A 187 9.58 9.87 -23.60
C ALA A 187 9.34 11.09 -22.72
N ASN A 188 8.10 11.37 -22.36
CA ASN A 188 7.75 12.48 -21.50
C ASN A 188 6.62 12.12 -20.53
N ILE A 189 6.48 12.92 -19.46
CA ILE A 189 5.49 12.79 -18.40
C ILE A 189 4.87 14.15 -18.07
N LYS A 190 4.17 14.75 -19.02
CA LYS A 190 3.68 16.14 -18.97
C LYS A 190 2.67 16.42 -17.85
N SER A 191 1.93 15.42 -17.38
CA SER A 191 0.94 15.59 -16.31
C SER A 191 1.57 15.73 -14.93
N LEU A 192 2.78 15.20 -14.74
CA LEU A 192 3.46 15.19 -13.44
C LEU A 192 3.92 16.60 -13.06
N LYS A 193 3.42 17.10 -11.94
CA LYS A 193 3.70 18.44 -11.42
C LYS A 193 4.65 18.44 -10.22
N ARG A 194 4.57 17.37 -9.41
CA ARG A 194 5.33 17.24 -8.15
C ARG A 194 5.85 15.83 -7.98
N ILE A 195 7.10 15.74 -7.57
CA ILE A 195 7.72 14.50 -7.10
C ILE A 195 8.09 14.71 -5.65
N LEU A 196 7.67 13.78 -4.80
CA LEU A 196 8.04 13.76 -3.39
C LEU A 196 9.04 12.64 -3.16
N SER A 197 10.17 12.99 -2.55
CA SER A 197 11.24 12.05 -2.23
C SER A 197 11.65 12.22 -0.77
N LEU A 198 11.83 11.09 -0.07
CA LEU A 198 12.11 11.05 1.36
C LEU A 198 13.52 11.45 1.77
N ILE A 199 14.47 11.40 0.88
CA ILE A 199 15.89 11.43 1.25
C ILE A 199 16.57 12.75 0.86
N HIS A 200 15.89 13.63 0.14
CA HIS A 200 16.42 14.94 -0.23
C HIS A 200 15.57 16.03 0.35
N ILE A 201 16.02 16.50 1.45
CA ILE A 201 15.73 17.82 1.94
C ILE A 201 17.02 18.63 1.92
#